data_eb23bab83c6ba7d3b933b1a37ab4467b
#
_entry.id   eb23bab83c6ba7d3b933b1a37ab4467b
#
_cell.length_a   1.000
_cell.length_b   1.000
_cell.length_c   1.000
_cell.angle_alpha   90.00
_cell.angle_beta   90.00
_cell.angle_gamma   90.00
#
_symmetry.space_group_name_H-M   'P 1'
#
loop_
_entity.id
_entity.type
_entity.pdbx_description
1 polymer ?
#
loop_
_entity_poly.entity_id
_entity_poly.type
_entity_poly.pdbx_seq_one_letter_code
_entity_poly.pdbx_strand_id
1 'polypeptide(L)'
;MKYNRFEELPVWKDAIELAVRIFDLTCRPEFQGYYGLKDQLERAGVSVSNNIAEGFERGTTQETLTFLYISKGSSGEVRSLTYLLERLPRFSALRSEILDLRSRALSISKQLRAWSESLQNSEIKGQRYLTEKSRRLEKAKKDREEFLKELEQVRMRAIEQSRRNSR
;
A
#
# COMPACT_ATOMS: atom_id res chain seq x y z
N MET A 1 8.32 -4.87 10.34
CA MET A 1 7.96 -5.36 8.99
C MET A 1 8.68 -6.67 8.71
N LYS A 2 8.08 -7.52 7.86
CA LYS A 2 8.69 -8.80 7.41
C LYS A 2 9.77 -8.59 6.33
N TYR A 3 9.73 -7.45 5.61
CA TYR A 3 10.59 -7.13 4.48
C TYR A 3 11.45 -5.92 4.78
N ASN A 4 12.73 -5.95 4.37
CA ASN A 4 13.69 -4.88 4.57
C ASN A 4 13.83 -3.96 3.35
N ARG A 5 13.45 -4.44 2.17
CA ARG A 5 13.58 -3.76 0.88
C ARG A 5 12.30 -3.95 0.07
N PHE A 6 11.93 -2.96 -0.73
CA PHE A 6 10.71 -3.04 -1.56
C PHE A 6 10.79 -4.16 -2.61
N GLU A 7 12.00 -4.47 -3.10
CA GLU A 7 12.22 -5.54 -4.09
C GLU A 7 11.88 -6.94 -3.56
N GLU A 8 11.75 -7.10 -2.25
CA GLU A 8 11.33 -8.34 -1.62
C GLU A 8 9.80 -8.49 -1.60
N LEU A 9 9.05 -7.40 -1.79
CA LEU A 9 7.60 -7.40 -1.74
C LEU A 9 6.99 -8.18 -2.92
N PRO A 10 6.15 -9.20 -2.67
CA PRO A 10 5.46 -9.93 -3.74
C PRO A 10 4.65 -9.01 -4.64
N VAL A 11 3.90 -8.07 -4.06
CA VAL A 11 3.06 -7.12 -4.81
C VAL A 11 3.88 -6.19 -5.71
N TRP A 12 5.11 -5.83 -5.33
CA TRP A 12 5.99 -5.05 -6.18
C TRP A 12 6.51 -5.87 -7.37
N LYS A 13 6.89 -7.14 -7.13
CA LYS A 13 7.31 -8.06 -8.20
C LYS A 13 6.18 -8.28 -9.22
N ASP A 14 4.96 -8.50 -8.74
CA ASP A 14 3.79 -8.62 -9.60
C ASP A 14 3.54 -7.34 -10.41
N ALA A 15 3.77 -6.17 -9.81
CA ALA A 15 3.60 -4.87 -10.47
C ALA A 15 4.67 -4.63 -11.56
N ILE A 16 5.92 -5.02 -11.33
CA ILE A 16 6.98 -4.98 -12.35
C ILE A 16 6.64 -5.91 -13.51
N GLU A 17 6.22 -7.14 -13.22
CA GLU A 17 5.81 -8.09 -14.27
C GLU A 17 4.61 -7.57 -15.08
N LEU A 18 3.64 -6.91 -14.43
CA LEU A 18 2.54 -6.24 -15.11
C LEU A 18 3.05 -5.17 -16.07
N ALA A 19 3.99 -4.31 -15.63
CA ALA A 19 4.56 -3.26 -16.47
C ALA A 19 5.31 -3.84 -17.69
N VAL A 20 6.15 -4.87 -17.49
CA VAL A 20 6.86 -5.55 -18.58
C VAL A 20 5.87 -6.07 -19.63
N ARG A 21 4.82 -6.78 -19.21
CA ARG A 21 3.79 -7.29 -20.12
C ARG A 21 3.01 -6.20 -20.84
N ILE A 22 2.81 -5.05 -20.21
CA ILE A 22 2.22 -3.88 -20.87
C ILE A 22 3.13 -3.40 -21.99
N PHE A 23 4.43 -3.25 -21.76
CA PHE A 23 5.38 -2.85 -22.80
C PHE A 23 5.43 -3.86 -23.94
N ASP A 24 5.45 -5.17 -23.63
CA ASP A 24 5.39 -6.23 -24.65
C ASP A 24 4.13 -6.13 -25.51
N LEU A 25 2.97 -5.89 -24.88
CA LEU A 25 1.70 -5.73 -25.57
C LEU A 25 1.71 -4.46 -26.45
N THR A 26 2.18 -3.33 -25.94
CA THR A 26 2.15 -2.03 -26.63
C THR A 26 3.18 -1.91 -27.76
N CYS A 27 4.15 -2.84 -27.83
CA CYS A 27 5.05 -2.97 -28.96
C CYS A 27 4.41 -3.69 -30.19
N ARG A 28 3.21 -4.26 -30.02
CA ARG A 28 2.51 -4.95 -31.11
C ARG A 28 2.04 -3.98 -32.21
N PRO A 29 2.01 -4.42 -33.49
CA PRO A 29 1.57 -3.57 -34.62
C PRO A 29 0.18 -2.97 -34.47
N GLU A 30 -0.69 -3.63 -33.70
CA GLU A 30 -2.06 -3.18 -33.41
C GLU A 30 -2.09 -1.81 -32.72
N PHE A 31 -1.04 -1.43 -32.00
CA PHE A 31 -0.93 -0.13 -31.36
C PHE A 31 -0.46 1.01 -32.27
N GLN A 32 -0.07 0.72 -33.53
CA GLN A 32 0.28 1.76 -34.48
C GLN A 32 -0.93 2.72 -34.71
N GLY A 33 -0.69 4.02 -34.53
CA GLY A 33 -1.72 5.05 -34.63
C GLY A 33 -2.51 5.29 -33.32
N TYR A 34 -2.33 4.46 -32.29
CA TYR A 34 -2.99 4.63 -30.97
C TYR A 34 -2.02 5.13 -29.90
N TYR A 35 -1.16 6.08 -30.25
CA TYR A 35 -0.06 6.55 -29.41
C TYR A 35 -0.52 7.05 -28.04
N GLY A 36 -1.63 7.78 -27.96
CA GLY A 36 -2.19 8.26 -26.70
C GLY A 36 -2.67 7.14 -25.78
N LEU A 37 -3.26 6.09 -26.35
CA LEU A 37 -3.71 4.92 -25.58
C LEU A 37 -2.52 4.08 -25.11
N LYS A 38 -1.52 3.89 -25.97
CA LYS A 38 -0.24 3.27 -25.64
C LYS A 38 0.42 3.99 -24.46
N ASP A 39 0.64 5.30 -24.58
CA ASP A 39 1.29 6.13 -23.57
C ASP A 39 0.57 6.05 -22.21
N GLN A 40 -0.76 6.15 -22.21
CA GLN A 40 -1.54 6.03 -20.97
C GLN A 40 -1.40 4.65 -20.32
N LEU A 41 -1.45 3.58 -21.09
CA LEU A 41 -1.34 2.21 -20.57
C LEU A 41 0.06 1.97 -19.98
N GLU A 42 1.12 2.39 -20.66
CA GLU A 42 2.50 2.28 -20.20
C GLU A 42 2.73 3.10 -18.93
N ARG A 43 2.30 4.35 -18.89
CA ARG A 43 2.42 5.22 -17.69
C ARG A 43 1.64 4.65 -16.50
N ALA A 44 0.41 4.19 -16.71
CA ALA A 44 -0.36 3.57 -15.65
C ALA A 44 0.34 2.32 -15.11
N GLY A 45 0.87 1.45 -15.98
CA GLY A 45 1.61 0.26 -15.59
C GLY A 45 2.84 0.55 -14.73
N VAL A 46 3.70 1.46 -15.19
CA VAL A 46 4.91 1.91 -14.46
C VAL A 46 4.54 2.58 -13.13
N SER A 47 3.47 3.37 -13.12
CA SER A 47 3.00 4.06 -11.92
C SER A 47 2.62 3.10 -10.79
N VAL A 48 2.13 1.89 -11.09
CA VAL A 48 1.81 0.88 -10.07
C VAL A 48 3.05 0.53 -9.25
N SER A 49 4.12 0.08 -9.92
CA SER A 49 5.35 -0.37 -9.24
C SER A 49 6.11 0.76 -8.56
N ASN A 50 6.18 1.94 -9.21
CA ASN A 50 6.90 3.09 -8.67
C ASN A 50 6.26 3.61 -7.38
N ASN A 51 4.93 3.69 -7.31
CA ASN A 51 4.24 4.14 -6.10
C ASN A 51 4.35 3.10 -4.95
N ILE A 52 4.44 1.81 -5.24
CA ILE A 52 4.74 0.79 -4.22
C ILE A 52 6.14 1.04 -3.63
N ALA A 53 7.15 1.22 -4.49
CA ALA A 53 8.52 1.47 -4.07
C ALA A 53 8.63 2.78 -3.28
N GLU A 54 8.09 3.87 -3.80
CA GLU A 54 8.09 5.16 -3.13
C GLU A 54 7.40 5.11 -1.77
N GLY A 55 6.22 4.51 -1.69
CA GLY A 55 5.50 4.34 -0.43
C GLY A 55 6.24 3.48 0.59
N PHE A 56 7.01 2.48 0.14
CA PHE A 56 7.84 1.66 1.02
C PHE A 56 9.00 2.46 1.61
N GLU A 57 9.66 3.31 0.81
CA GLU A 57 10.79 4.15 1.22
C GLU A 57 10.37 5.35 2.10
N ARG A 58 9.06 5.68 2.18
CA ARG A 58 8.58 6.75 3.07
C ARG A 58 8.70 6.39 4.54
N GLY A 59 8.97 7.41 5.37
CA GLY A 59 9.26 7.26 6.79
C GLY A 59 8.04 6.98 7.67
N THR A 60 6.83 7.29 7.22
CA THR A 60 5.60 7.20 8.03
C THR A 60 4.56 6.27 7.42
N THR A 61 3.72 5.67 8.28
CA THR A 61 2.60 4.84 7.83
C THR A 61 1.61 5.62 6.97
N GLN A 62 1.36 6.90 7.30
CA GLN A 62 0.42 7.73 6.55
C GLN A 62 0.89 8.01 5.13
N GLU A 63 2.16 8.35 4.95
CA GLU A 63 2.74 8.52 3.60
C GLU A 63 2.68 7.22 2.81
N THR A 64 3.07 6.09 3.41
CA THR A 64 2.98 4.78 2.75
C THR A 64 1.55 4.51 2.26
N LEU A 65 0.53 4.72 3.11
CA LEU A 65 -0.88 4.54 2.73
C LEU A 65 -1.26 5.42 1.53
N THR A 66 -0.81 6.67 1.50
CA THR A 66 -1.07 7.57 0.37
C THR A 66 -0.56 6.99 -0.94
N PHE A 67 0.69 6.53 -0.98
CA PHE A 67 1.29 5.94 -2.18
C PHE A 67 0.67 4.60 -2.57
N LEU A 68 0.26 3.77 -1.60
CA LEU A 68 -0.48 2.54 -1.89
C LEU A 68 -1.84 2.82 -2.53
N TYR A 69 -2.53 3.89 -2.12
CA TYR A 69 -3.78 4.31 -2.78
C TYR A 69 -3.55 4.83 -4.19
N ILE A 70 -2.47 5.59 -4.45
CA ILE A 70 -2.10 6.03 -5.79
C ILE A 70 -1.78 4.81 -6.67
N SER A 71 -0.98 3.87 -6.19
CA SER A 71 -0.66 2.62 -6.87
C SER A 71 -1.92 1.81 -7.21
N LYS A 72 -2.85 1.69 -6.25
CA LYS A 72 -4.14 1.03 -6.46
C LYS A 72 -5.00 1.74 -7.51
N GLY A 73 -4.99 3.08 -7.52
CA GLY A 73 -5.62 3.90 -8.55
C GLY A 73 -5.06 3.61 -9.94
N SER A 74 -3.73 3.60 -10.09
CA SER A 74 -3.02 3.26 -11.33
C SER A 74 -3.34 1.84 -11.81
N SER A 75 -3.44 0.88 -10.90
CA SER A 75 -3.91 -0.48 -11.21
C SER A 75 -5.37 -0.51 -11.70
N GLY A 76 -6.21 0.38 -11.17
CA GLY A 76 -7.57 0.61 -11.64
C GLY A 76 -7.60 1.19 -13.06
N GLU A 77 -6.70 2.12 -13.37
CA GLU A 77 -6.56 2.73 -14.69
C GLU A 77 -6.13 1.68 -15.74
N VAL A 78 -5.13 0.84 -15.46
CA VAL A 78 -4.76 -0.29 -16.33
C VAL A 78 -5.98 -1.16 -16.62
N ARG A 79 -6.76 -1.53 -15.60
CA ARG A 79 -7.99 -2.32 -15.79
C ARG A 79 -9.00 -1.62 -16.68
N SER A 80 -9.23 -0.33 -16.49
CA SER A 80 -10.14 0.48 -17.31
C SER A 80 -9.71 0.49 -18.78
N LEU A 81 -8.41 0.72 -19.04
CA LEU A 81 -7.85 0.71 -20.39
C LEU A 81 -7.95 -0.68 -21.06
N THR A 82 -7.79 -1.76 -20.30
CA THR A 82 -7.98 -3.13 -20.86
C THR A 82 -9.44 -3.40 -21.26
N TYR A 83 -10.42 -2.81 -20.57
CA TYR A 83 -11.84 -2.89 -21.02
C TYR A 83 -12.08 -2.09 -22.30
N LEU A 84 -11.39 -0.97 -22.49
CA LEU A 84 -11.45 -0.21 -23.71
C LEU A 84 -10.83 -0.99 -24.88
N LEU A 85 -9.60 -1.51 -24.69
CA LEU A 85 -8.91 -2.32 -25.70
C LEU A 85 -9.77 -3.51 -26.16
N GLU A 86 -10.41 -4.23 -25.23
CA GLU A 86 -11.28 -5.38 -25.55
C GLU A 86 -12.45 -5.02 -26.47
N ARG A 87 -12.95 -3.77 -26.43
CA ARG A 87 -14.06 -3.28 -27.23
C ARG A 87 -13.65 -2.75 -28.60
N LEU A 88 -12.38 -2.51 -28.83
CA LEU A 88 -11.85 -2.00 -30.07
C LEU A 88 -11.53 -3.20 -31.02
N PRO A 89 -12.17 -3.31 -32.21
CA PRO A 89 -12.00 -4.45 -33.11
C PRO A 89 -10.53 -4.71 -33.50
N ARG A 90 -9.72 -3.65 -33.58
CA ARG A 90 -8.30 -3.73 -33.95
C ARG A 90 -7.49 -4.62 -32.97
N PHE A 91 -7.88 -4.69 -31.71
CA PHE A 91 -7.18 -5.45 -30.68
C PHE A 91 -7.76 -6.86 -30.45
N SER A 92 -8.67 -7.31 -31.30
CA SER A 92 -9.34 -8.62 -31.15
C SER A 92 -8.36 -9.80 -31.12
N ALA A 93 -7.26 -9.72 -31.89
CA ALA A 93 -6.21 -10.74 -31.89
C ALA A 93 -5.42 -10.80 -30.56
N LEU A 94 -5.39 -9.71 -29.77
CA LEU A 94 -4.66 -9.60 -28.50
C LEU A 94 -5.55 -9.85 -27.29
N ARG A 95 -6.74 -10.44 -27.48
CA ARG A 95 -7.75 -10.61 -26.42
C ARG A 95 -7.20 -11.38 -25.21
N SER A 96 -6.41 -12.42 -25.44
CA SER A 96 -5.83 -13.26 -24.38
C SER A 96 -4.89 -12.46 -23.49
N GLU A 97 -3.99 -11.71 -24.08
CA GLU A 97 -3.02 -10.85 -23.39
C GLU A 97 -3.72 -9.71 -22.63
N ILE A 98 -4.75 -9.11 -23.22
CA ILE A 98 -5.56 -8.06 -22.58
C ILE A 98 -6.27 -8.60 -21.33
N LEU A 99 -6.84 -9.80 -21.38
CA LEU A 99 -7.49 -10.45 -20.26
C LEU A 99 -6.48 -10.83 -19.15
N ASP A 100 -5.27 -11.29 -19.52
CA ASP A 100 -4.20 -11.57 -18.57
C ASP A 100 -3.78 -10.29 -17.82
N LEU A 101 -3.53 -9.19 -18.53
CA LEU A 101 -3.21 -7.90 -17.92
C LEU A 101 -4.30 -7.45 -16.94
N ARG A 102 -5.57 -7.58 -17.31
CA ARG A 102 -6.72 -7.24 -16.45
C ARG A 102 -6.72 -8.06 -15.17
N SER A 103 -6.50 -9.36 -15.29
CA SER A 103 -6.47 -10.29 -14.15
C SER A 103 -5.33 -9.95 -13.19
N ARG A 104 -4.12 -9.69 -13.72
CA ARG A 104 -2.94 -9.28 -12.93
C ARG A 104 -3.17 -7.96 -12.21
N ALA A 105 -3.67 -6.95 -12.90
CA ALA A 105 -3.96 -5.66 -12.30
C ALA A 105 -5.05 -5.78 -11.20
N LEU A 106 -6.04 -6.65 -11.37
CA LEU A 106 -7.02 -6.94 -10.32
C LEU A 106 -6.38 -7.61 -9.09
N SER A 107 -5.49 -8.59 -9.30
CA SER A 107 -4.74 -9.26 -8.23
C SER A 107 -3.90 -8.27 -7.43
N ILE A 108 -3.12 -7.41 -8.11
CA ILE A 108 -2.33 -6.36 -7.48
C ILE A 108 -3.20 -5.40 -6.67
N SER A 109 -4.33 -4.96 -7.23
CA SER A 109 -5.28 -4.08 -6.53
C SER A 109 -5.82 -4.71 -5.24
N LYS A 110 -6.07 -6.03 -5.22
CA LYS A 110 -6.48 -6.77 -4.01
C LYS A 110 -5.35 -6.85 -2.98
N GLN A 111 -4.12 -7.12 -3.41
CA GLN A 111 -2.94 -7.16 -2.53
C GLN A 111 -2.68 -5.80 -1.88
N LEU A 112 -2.75 -4.71 -2.67
CA LEU A 112 -2.58 -3.34 -2.18
C LEU A 112 -3.66 -2.97 -1.16
N ARG A 113 -4.90 -3.38 -1.41
CA ARG A 113 -6.00 -3.20 -0.46
C ARG A 113 -5.71 -3.91 0.87
N ALA A 114 -5.38 -5.20 0.83
CA ALA A 114 -5.09 -5.98 2.03
C ALA A 114 -3.91 -5.39 2.82
N TRP A 115 -2.87 -4.93 2.13
CA TRP A 115 -1.74 -4.27 2.78
C TRP A 115 -2.14 -2.93 3.41
N SER A 116 -2.92 -2.10 2.71
CA SER A 116 -3.43 -0.83 3.26
C SER A 116 -4.29 -1.05 4.50
N GLU A 117 -5.19 -2.03 4.49
CA GLU A 117 -6.03 -2.39 5.64
C GLU A 117 -5.16 -2.87 6.83
N SER A 118 -4.13 -3.68 6.58
CA SER A 118 -3.18 -4.11 7.60
C SER A 118 -2.42 -2.93 8.22
N LEU A 119 -2.02 -1.94 7.41
CA LEU A 119 -1.34 -0.74 7.90
C LEU A 119 -2.27 0.17 8.72
N GLN A 120 -3.52 0.33 8.31
CA GLN A 120 -4.52 1.11 9.03
C GLN A 120 -4.83 0.53 10.41
N ASN A 121 -4.84 -0.80 10.52
CA ASN A 121 -5.11 -1.52 11.76
C ASN A 121 -3.85 -1.73 12.62
N SER A 122 -2.67 -1.28 12.15
CA SER A 122 -1.43 -1.39 12.91
C SER A 122 -1.36 -0.35 14.02
N GLU A 123 -0.75 -0.70 15.15
CA GLU A 123 -0.48 0.23 16.25
C GLU A 123 0.55 1.31 15.88
N ILE A 124 1.34 1.10 14.82
CA ILE A 124 2.39 2.00 14.35
C ILE A 124 1.75 3.09 13.49
N LYS A 125 1.29 4.17 14.11
CA LYS A 125 0.69 5.33 13.41
C LYS A 125 1.71 6.39 13.00
N GLY A 126 2.95 6.32 13.50
CA GLY A 126 4.00 7.31 13.27
C GLY A 126 5.13 6.81 12.37
N GLN A 127 6.35 7.18 12.76
CA GLN A 127 7.57 6.86 12.02
C GLN A 127 7.84 5.34 12.00
N ARG A 128 8.02 4.76 10.80
CA ARG A 128 8.18 3.31 10.58
C ARG A 128 9.60 2.83 10.84
N TYR A 129 10.60 3.67 10.57
CA TYR A 129 12.01 3.39 10.80
C TYR A 129 12.46 4.14 12.06
N LEU A 130 12.14 3.57 13.22
CA LEU A 130 12.59 4.12 14.48
C LEU A 130 14.10 3.84 14.64
N THR A 131 14.88 4.89 14.81
CA THR A 131 16.26 4.74 15.30
C THR A 131 16.23 4.10 16.70
N GLU A 132 17.34 3.48 17.14
CA GLU A 132 17.40 2.94 18.53
C GLU A 132 17.05 3.99 19.58
N LYS A 133 17.46 5.23 19.35
CA LYS A 133 17.13 6.38 20.23
C LYS A 133 15.60 6.65 20.27
N SER A 134 14.95 6.63 19.11
CA SER A 134 13.48 6.81 19.02
C SER A 134 12.72 5.65 19.66
N ARG A 135 13.17 4.41 19.48
CA ARG A 135 12.58 3.23 20.15
C ARG A 135 12.66 3.33 21.65
N ARG A 136 13.82 3.76 22.21
CA ARG A 136 14.01 3.97 23.65
C ARG A 136 13.08 5.06 24.19
N LEU A 137 12.93 6.16 23.44
CA LEU A 137 12.03 7.25 23.81
C LEU A 137 10.54 6.84 23.79
N GLU A 138 10.12 6.09 22.80
CA GLU A 138 8.74 5.59 22.73
C GLU A 138 8.44 4.58 23.82
N LYS A 139 9.39 3.67 24.09
CA LYS A 139 9.28 2.74 25.22
C LYS A 139 9.15 3.49 26.56
N ALA A 140 10.03 4.47 26.78
CA ALA A 140 10.00 5.27 28.01
C ALA A 140 8.69 6.07 28.16
N LYS A 141 8.09 6.55 27.04
CA LYS A 141 6.76 7.20 27.08
C LYS A 141 5.67 6.22 27.48
N LYS A 142 5.68 5.02 26.90
CA LYS A 142 4.70 3.97 27.19
C LYS A 142 4.79 3.52 28.64
N ASP A 143 6.00 3.24 29.12
CA ASP A 143 6.27 2.85 30.52
C ASP A 143 5.80 3.94 31.50
N ARG A 144 6.01 5.23 31.14
CA ARG A 144 5.52 6.37 31.93
C ARG A 144 4.00 6.46 31.96
N GLU A 145 3.32 6.24 30.83
CA GLU A 145 1.86 6.27 30.77
C GLU A 145 1.23 5.14 31.58
N GLU A 146 1.80 3.94 31.51
CA GLU A 146 1.37 2.79 32.33
C GLU A 146 1.57 3.08 33.82
N PHE A 147 2.72 3.59 34.22
CA PHE A 147 3.01 3.97 35.59
C PHE A 147 2.03 5.04 36.14
N LEU A 148 1.71 6.05 35.31
CA LEU A 148 0.74 7.07 35.71
C LEU A 148 -0.67 6.50 35.90
N LYS A 149 -1.09 5.55 35.06
CA LYS A 149 -2.38 4.86 35.24
C LYS A 149 -2.41 4.00 36.50
N GLU A 150 -1.32 3.31 36.84
CA GLU A 150 -1.22 2.57 38.10
C GLU A 150 -1.28 3.47 39.31
N LEU A 151 -0.55 4.59 39.28
CA LEU A 151 -0.61 5.61 40.38
C LEU A 151 -2.02 6.13 40.57
N GLU A 152 -2.73 6.42 39.50
CA GLU A 152 -4.11 6.91 39.58
C GLU A 152 -5.05 5.88 40.20
N GLN A 153 -4.88 4.61 39.84
CA GLN A 153 -5.64 3.50 40.45
C GLN A 153 -5.34 3.35 41.95
N VAL A 154 -4.07 3.42 42.36
CA VAL A 154 -3.68 3.37 43.75
C VAL A 154 -4.27 4.55 44.53
N ARG A 155 -4.20 5.76 43.98
CA ARG A 155 -4.80 6.96 44.55
C ARG A 155 -6.32 6.81 44.74
N MET A 156 -7.02 6.29 43.74
CA MET A 156 -8.47 6.09 43.84
C MET A 156 -8.83 5.05 44.89
N ARG A 157 -8.09 3.94 45.00
CA ARG A 157 -8.28 2.94 46.06
C ARG A 157 -8.06 3.54 47.48
N ALA A 158 -7.01 4.36 47.65
CA ALA A 158 -6.71 5.01 48.94
C ALA A 158 -7.82 5.98 49.35
N ILE A 159 -8.36 6.77 48.42
CA ILE A 159 -9.49 7.68 48.65
C ILE A 159 -10.76 6.88 49.05
N GLU A 160 -11.02 5.78 48.40
CA GLU A 160 -12.19 4.94 48.64
C GLU A 160 -12.10 4.25 50.03
N GLN A 161 -10.92 3.81 50.39
CA GLN A 161 -10.63 3.23 51.69
C GLN A 161 -10.76 4.26 52.84
N SER A 162 -10.26 5.50 52.65
CA SER A 162 -10.42 6.60 53.60
C SER A 162 -11.90 6.97 53.82
N ARG A 163 -12.71 6.96 52.73
CA ARG A 163 -14.16 7.23 52.84
C ARG A 163 -14.93 6.12 53.56
N ARG A 164 -14.47 4.86 53.52
CA ARG A 164 -15.08 3.75 54.26
C ARG A 164 -14.75 3.78 55.73
N ASN A 165 -13.57 4.25 56.10
CA ASN A 165 -13.12 4.34 57.51
C ASN A 165 -13.68 5.59 58.24
N SER A 166 -14.30 6.54 57.50
CA SER A 166 -14.90 7.75 58.07
C SER A 166 -16.43 7.66 58.25
N ARG A 167 -16.99 6.46 58.03
CA ARG A 167 -18.40 6.11 58.32
C ARG A 167 -18.48 5.13 59.47
#